data_b21c51888ee2765b53062fd0847216b0
#
_entry.id   b21c51888ee2765b53062fd0847216b0
#
_cell.length_a   1.000
_cell.length_b   1.000
_cell.length_c   1.000
_cell.angle_alpha   90.00
_cell.angle_beta   90.00
_cell.angle_gamma   90.00
#
_symmetry.space_group_name_H-M   'P 1'
#
loop_
_entity.id
_entity.type
_entity.pdbx_description
1 polymer ?
#
loop_
_entity_poly.entity_id
_entity_poly.type
_entity_poly.pdbx_seq_one_letter_code
_entity_poly.pdbx_strand_id
1 'polypeptide(L)'
;NLLRNTRRTALTCLLLTSALVIMILMDGMMVGVSRLMVDSLTDTLEGEAQIYHQGFRERFDPSLYLDNTAPLREVLALDQDVRAFSERVMTPAMLASSYATQGVMIYGIDQEQEKAVSRIREAQVEGSPITKGSDLLLGDSLAEKLEVGLGDRIVLTTSSVEGNELVQRLFRVSGVLNFGPSELDDRLAFIDLE
;
A
#
# COMPACT_ATOMS: atom_id res chain seq x y z
N ASN A 1 -37.58 -11.88 46.78
CA ASN A 1 -36.46 -12.08 47.73
C ASN A 1 -35.22 -11.15 47.48
N LEU A 2 -35.24 -10.34 46.43
CA LEU A 2 -34.15 -9.39 46.09
C LEU A 2 -34.00 -8.28 47.16
N LEU A 3 -35.09 -7.86 47.78
CA LEU A 3 -35.12 -6.80 48.80
C LEU A 3 -34.67 -7.26 50.21
N ARG A 4 -34.52 -8.57 50.44
CA ARG A 4 -34.12 -9.11 51.74
C ARG A 4 -32.63 -9.00 52.03
N ASN A 5 -31.79 -8.93 51.00
CA ASN A 5 -30.33 -8.80 51.11
C ASN A 5 -29.79 -7.72 50.14
N THR A 6 -30.16 -6.48 50.38
CA THR A 6 -29.86 -5.33 49.52
C THR A 6 -28.36 -5.14 49.19
N ARG A 7 -27.47 -5.35 50.17
CA ARG A 7 -26.02 -5.26 49.97
C ARG A 7 -25.49 -6.32 48.97
N ARG A 8 -25.97 -7.57 49.09
CA ARG A 8 -25.57 -8.66 48.17
C ARG A 8 -26.10 -8.40 46.75
N THR A 9 -27.36 -7.97 46.66
CA THR A 9 -27.97 -7.62 45.38
C THR A 9 -27.27 -6.45 44.70
N ALA A 10 -26.95 -5.40 45.48
CA ALA A 10 -26.22 -4.25 44.95
C ALA A 10 -24.80 -4.61 44.43
N LEU A 11 -24.08 -5.45 45.16
CA LEU A 11 -22.77 -5.93 44.71
C LEU A 11 -22.86 -6.79 43.44
N THR A 12 -23.83 -7.70 43.34
CA THR A 12 -24.01 -8.50 42.11
C THR A 12 -24.45 -7.64 40.92
N CYS A 13 -25.32 -6.66 41.12
CA CYS A 13 -25.70 -5.72 40.05
C CYS A 13 -24.50 -4.89 39.60
N LEU A 14 -23.67 -4.40 40.53
CA LEU A 14 -22.48 -3.63 40.20
C LEU A 14 -21.47 -4.46 39.43
N LEU A 15 -21.25 -5.73 39.79
CA LEU A 15 -20.38 -6.63 39.05
C LEU A 15 -20.90 -6.92 37.63
N LEU A 16 -22.22 -7.18 37.52
CA LEU A 16 -22.82 -7.43 36.20
C LEU A 16 -22.78 -6.20 35.30
N THR A 17 -23.10 -5.02 35.84
CA THR A 17 -23.00 -3.76 35.07
C THR A 17 -21.60 -3.44 34.70
N SER A 18 -20.60 -3.62 35.56
CA SER A 18 -19.21 -3.38 35.21
C SER A 18 -18.70 -4.34 34.13
N ALA A 19 -19.08 -5.62 34.23
CA ALA A 19 -18.76 -6.61 33.21
C ALA A 19 -19.37 -6.26 31.84
N LEU A 20 -20.64 -5.83 31.83
CA LEU A 20 -21.32 -5.39 30.62
C LEU A 20 -20.65 -4.15 30.00
N VAL A 21 -20.31 -3.17 30.82
CA VAL A 21 -19.62 -1.95 30.37
C VAL A 21 -18.27 -2.31 29.76
N ILE A 22 -17.48 -3.17 30.41
CA ILE A 22 -16.18 -3.61 29.88
C ILE A 22 -16.36 -4.34 28.55
N MET A 23 -17.36 -5.22 28.43
CA MET A 23 -17.66 -5.94 27.20
C MET A 23 -18.00 -4.99 26.05
N ILE A 24 -18.85 -3.98 26.28
CA ILE A 24 -19.22 -2.98 25.26
C ILE A 24 -18.02 -2.13 24.86
N LEU A 25 -17.17 -1.75 25.81
CA LEU A 25 -15.95 -0.99 25.52
C LEU A 25 -14.95 -1.81 24.68
N MET A 26 -14.78 -3.10 25.01
CA MET A 26 -13.90 -3.98 24.24
C MET A 26 -14.42 -4.20 22.81
N ASP A 27 -15.73 -4.41 22.66
CA ASP A 27 -16.34 -4.54 21.33
C ASP A 27 -16.18 -3.26 20.50
N GLY A 28 -16.46 -2.10 21.08
CA GLY A 28 -16.26 -0.81 20.44
C GLY A 28 -14.79 -0.55 20.05
N MET A 29 -13.85 -0.93 20.91
CA MET A 29 -12.42 -0.83 20.62
C MET A 29 -12.02 -1.75 19.48
N MET A 30 -12.50 -3.00 19.47
CA MET A 30 -12.22 -3.96 18.40
C MET A 30 -12.71 -3.48 17.03
N VAL A 31 -13.95 -2.97 16.99
CA VAL A 31 -14.52 -2.39 15.75
C VAL A 31 -13.74 -1.14 15.33
N GLY A 32 -13.36 -0.29 16.27
CA GLY A 32 -12.56 0.91 15.97
C GLY A 32 -11.19 0.57 15.39
N VAL A 33 -10.46 -0.35 16.01
CA VAL A 33 -9.15 -0.81 15.50
C VAL A 33 -9.28 -1.46 14.13
N SER A 34 -10.30 -2.31 13.93
CA SER A 34 -10.53 -2.95 12.62
C SER A 34 -10.80 -1.92 11.52
N ARG A 35 -11.59 -0.89 11.80
CA ARG A 35 -11.83 0.21 10.83
C ARG A 35 -10.56 0.97 10.53
N LEU A 36 -9.81 1.37 11.56
CA LEU A 36 -8.54 2.07 11.36
C LEU A 36 -7.55 1.26 10.51
N MET A 37 -7.50 -0.06 10.70
CA MET A 37 -6.65 -0.92 9.87
C MET A 37 -7.12 -0.97 8.41
N VAL A 38 -8.43 -1.15 8.18
CA VAL A 38 -8.97 -1.16 6.82
C VAL A 38 -8.76 0.18 6.15
N ASP A 39 -9.14 1.28 6.79
CA ASP A 39 -8.99 2.62 6.24
C ASP A 39 -7.50 2.94 5.94
N SER A 40 -6.59 2.53 6.83
CA SER A 40 -5.15 2.71 6.61
C SER A 40 -4.63 1.98 5.38
N LEU A 41 -5.06 0.76 5.11
CA LEU A 41 -4.63 -0.01 3.95
C LEU A 41 -5.29 0.49 2.67
N THR A 42 -6.58 0.79 2.72
CA THR A 42 -7.37 1.24 1.57
C THR A 42 -6.95 2.63 1.10
N ASP A 43 -6.78 3.57 2.03
CA ASP A 43 -6.41 4.95 1.71
C ASP A 43 -4.93 5.11 1.34
N THR A 44 -4.06 4.18 1.79
CA THR A 44 -2.61 4.35 1.63
C THR A 44 -2.15 4.01 0.22
N LEU A 45 -2.49 2.83 -0.28
CA LEU A 45 -1.95 2.34 -1.55
C LEU A 45 -3.00 1.63 -2.42
N GLU A 46 -3.85 0.79 -1.84
CA GLU A 46 -4.65 -0.15 -2.64
C GLU A 46 -5.90 0.47 -3.26
N GLY A 47 -6.43 1.57 -2.69
CA GLY A 47 -7.73 2.11 -3.08
C GLY A 47 -8.89 1.21 -2.61
N GLU A 48 -10.14 1.64 -2.84
CA GLU A 48 -11.33 0.90 -2.41
C GLU A 48 -11.62 -0.33 -3.28
N ALA A 49 -11.25 -0.29 -4.56
CA ALA A 49 -11.44 -1.37 -5.51
C ALA A 49 -10.30 -1.44 -6.52
N GLN A 50 -10.01 -2.64 -7.00
CA GLN A 50 -8.95 -2.88 -7.98
C GLN A 50 -9.45 -3.83 -9.06
N ILE A 51 -9.07 -3.55 -10.30
CA ILE A 51 -9.42 -4.36 -11.47
C ILE A 51 -8.15 -4.99 -12.02
N TYR A 52 -8.10 -6.31 -12.06
CA TYR A 52 -6.97 -7.09 -12.54
C TYR A 52 -7.38 -8.04 -13.66
N HIS A 53 -6.41 -8.45 -14.44
CA HIS A 53 -6.54 -9.64 -15.27
C HIS A 53 -6.81 -10.88 -14.41
N GLN A 54 -7.67 -11.78 -14.88
CA GLN A 54 -7.99 -13.01 -14.15
C GLN A 54 -6.73 -13.83 -13.87
N GLY A 55 -6.53 -14.20 -12.60
CA GLY A 55 -5.38 -14.98 -12.14
C GLY A 55 -4.12 -14.17 -11.80
N PHE A 56 -4.09 -12.86 -12.05
CA PHE A 56 -2.94 -12.01 -11.71
C PHE A 56 -2.61 -12.05 -10.22
N ARG A 57 -3.60 -11.88 -9.35
CA ARG A 57 -3.40 -11.86 -7.88
C ARG A 57 -2.84 -13.15 -7.29
N GLU A 58 -3.03 -14.28 -7.98
CA GLU A 58 -2.55 -15.58 -7.51
C GLU A 58 -1.07 -15.83 -7.87
N ARG A 59 -0.60 -15.25 -8.96
CA ARG A 59 0.70 -15.56 -9.55
C ARG A 59 1.66 -14.37 -9.60
N PHE A 60 1.14 -13.15 -9.58
CA PHE A 60 1.89 -11.92 -9.86
C PHE A 60 2.73 -12.02 -11.14
N ASP A 61 2.15 -12.66 -12.15
CA ASP A 61 2.80 -12.90 -13.44
C ASP A 61 2.66 -11.64 -14.31
N PRO A 62 3.76 -11.00 -14.71
CA PRO A 62 3.73 -9.79 -15.53
C PRO A 62 3.04 -9.97 -16.89
N SER A 63 2.91 -11.21 -17.38
CA SER A 63 2.20 -11.51 -18.64
C SER A 63 0.68 -11.37 -18.53
N LEU A 64 0.13 -11.33 -17.30
CA LEU A 64 -1.29 -11.19 -17.02
C LEU A 64 -1.65 -9.70 -16.83
N TYR A 65 -1.45 -8.90 -17.87
CA TYR A 65 -1.81 -7.49 -17.87
C TYR A 65 -3.12 -7.23 -18.66
N LEU A 66 -3.68 -6.05 -18.50
CA LEU A 66 -4.85 -5.60 -19.25
C LEU A 66 -4.39 -4.95 -20.57
N ASP A 67 -4.57 -5.64 -21.70
CA ASP A 67 -4.08 -5.22 -23.02
C ASP A 67 -4.66 -3.90 -23.51
N ASN A 68 -5.94 -3.64 -23.22
CA ASN A 68 -6.63 -2.46 -23.71
C ASN A 68 -7.45 -1.83 -22.60
N THR A 69 -6.89 -0.83 -21.96
CA THR A 69 -7.52 -0.11 -20.86
C THR A 69 -8.44 1.03 -21.31
N ALA A 70 -8.40 1.43 -22.60
CA ALA A 70 -9.18 2.57 -23.09
C ALA A 70 -10.70 2.43 -22.89
N PRO A 71 -11.37 1.30 -23.20
CA PRO A 71 -12.79 1.15 -22.93
C PRO A 71 -13.13 1.16 -21.44
N LEU A 72 -12.22 0.62 -20.62
CA LEU A 72 -12.38 0.60 -19.17
C LEU A 72 -12.31 2.01 -18.60
N ARG A 73 -11.35 2.82 -19.06
CA ARG A 73 -11.25 4.24 -18.68
C ARG A 73 -12.52 5.02 -19.00
N GLU A 74 -13.08 4.83 -20.18
CA GLU A 74 -14.33 5.50 -20.57
C GLU A 74 -15.49 5.13 -19.64
N VAL A 75 -15.65 3.85 -19.30
CA VAL A 75 -16.68 3.39 -18.37
C VAL A 75 -16.49 3.99 -17.00
N LEU A 76 -15.26 3.92 -16.44
CA LEU A 76 -14.94 4.46 -15.12
C LEU A 76 -15.11 5.99 -15.05
N ALA A 77 -14.76 6.70 -16.12
CA ALA A 77 -14.91 8.15 -16.17
C ALA A 77 -16.36 8.63 -16.26
N LEU A 78 -17.27 7.80 -16.75
CA LEU A 78 -18.70 8.10 -16.86
C LEU A 78 -19.50 7.66 -15.62
N ASP A 79 -18.95 6.81 -14.79
CA ASP A 79 -19.61 6.28 -13.60
C ASP A 79 -19.57 7.32 -12.48
N GLN A 80 -20.75 7.67 -11.96
CA GLN A 80 -20.91 8.68 -10.90
C GLN A 80 -20.44 8.18 -9.52
N ASP A 81 -20.36 6.87 -9.34
CA ASP A 81 -19.90 6.24 -8.10
C ASP A 81 -18.38 6.14 -8.06
N VAL A 82 -17.69 6.32 -9.20
CA VAL A 82 -16.22 6.33 -9.29
C VAL A 82 -15.70 7.75 -9.10
N ARG A 83 -15.05 8.01 -7.99
CA ARG A 83 -14.48 9.33 -7.66
C ARG A 83 -13.18 9.63 -8.42
N ALA A 84 -12.31 8.64 -8.50
CA ALA A 84 -11.03 8.72 -9.19
C ALA A 84 -10.52 7.31 -9.47
N PHE A 85 -9.66 7.16 -10.47
CA PHE A 85 -8.95 5.92 -10.75
C PHE A 85 -7.52 6.22 -11.23
N SER A 86 -6.63 5.27 -11.07
CA SER A 86 -5.24 5.33 -11.54
C SER A 86 -4.84 4.00 -12.15
N GLU A 87 -4.10 4.06 -13.24
CA GLU A 87 -3.49 2.87 -13.84
C GLU A 87 -2.14 2.60 -13.20
N ARG A 88 -1.87 1.32 -12.91
CA ARG A 88 -0.63 0.88 -12.31
C ARG A 88 -0.10 -0.36 -13.00
N VAL A 89 1.21 -0.44 -13.11
CA VAL A 89 1.91 -1.69 -13.46
C VAL A 89 2.59 -2.21 -12.20
N MET A 90 2.34 -3.47 -11.86
CA MET A 90 2.97 -4.13 -10.71
C MET A 90 3.80 -5.30 -11.20
N THR A 91 5.07 -5.36 -10.81
CA THR A 91 5.95 -6.46 -11.15
C THR A 91 6.93 -6.77 -10.02
N PRO A 92 7.21 -8.04 -9.75
CA PRO A 92 8.30 -8.41 -8.86
C PRO A 92 9.64 -8.05 -9.52
N ALA A 93 10.54 -7.47 -8.73
CA ALA A 93 11.86 -7.06 -9.19
C ALA A 93 12.90 -7.23 -8.09
N MET A 94 14.16 -7.09 -8.47
CA MET A 94 15.28 -6.99 -7.55
C MET A 94 15.90 -5.61 -7.67
N LEU A 95 16.09 -4.96 -6.54
CA LEU A 95 16.86 -3.72 -6.41
C LEU A 95 18.23 -4.03 -5.82
N ALA A 96 19.28 -3.59 -6.49
CA ALA A 96 20.65 -3.75 -6.07
C ALA A 96 21.34 -2.40 -5.92
N SER A 97 21.86 -2.13 -4.72
CA SER A 97 22.79 -1.05 -4.43
C SER A 97 24.24 -1.54 -4.52
N SER A 98 25.19 -0.70 -4.12
CA SER A 98 26.59 -1.10 -3.96
C SER A 98 26.82 -2.00 -2.74
N TYR A 99 25.87 -2.08 -1.83
CA TYR A 99 26.03 -2.74 -0.51
C TYR A 99 25.12 -3.95 -0.35
N ALA A 100 23.88 -3.89 -0.87
CA ALA A 100 22.87 -4.91 -0.65
C ALA A 100 21.97 -5.12 -1.87
N THR A 101 21.26 -6.25 -1.86
CA THR A 101 20.24 -6.58 -2.86
C THR A 101 18.98 -7.04 -2.16
N GLN A 102 17.83 -6.49 -2.58
CA GLN A 102 16.52 -6.80 -2.02
C GLN A 102 15.50 -7.13 -3.09
N GLY A 103 14.65 -8.13 -2.82
CA GLY A 103 13.46 -8.42 -3.63
C GLY A 103 12.33 -7.48 -3.26
N VAL A 104 11.74 -6.83 -4.27
CA VAL A 104 10.72 -5.80 -4.08
C VAL A 104 9.56 -6.00 -5.04
N MET A 105 8.43 -5.35 -4.75
CA MET A 105 7.36 -5.10 -5.69
C MET A 105 7.50 -3.69 -6.25
N ILE A 106 7.71 -3.58 -7.56
CA ILE A 106 7.77 -2.29 -8.26
C ILE A 106 6.38 -1.92 -8.73
N TYR A 107 6.03 -0.67 -8.45
CA TYR A 107 4.81 -0.02 -8.94
C TYR A 107 5.19 1.06 -9.94
N GLY A 108 4.84 0.85 -11.22
CA GLY A 108 4.81 1.91 -12.21
C GLY A 108 3.51 2.70 -12.05
N ILE A 109 3.60 3.98 -11.80
CA ILE A 109 2.47 4.86 -11.52
C ILE A 109 2.51 6.12 -12.37
N ASP A 110 1.33 6.62 -12.76
CA ASP A 110 1.16 7.99 -13.22
C ASP A 110 0.89 8.88 -12.02
N GLN A 111 1.84 9.75 -11.70
CA GLN A 111 1.75 10.59 -10.50
C GLN A 111 0.56 11.54 -10.48
N GLU A 112 0.11 12.04 -11.62
CA GLU A 112 -1.03 12.95 -11.66
C GLU A 112 -2.35 12.23 -11.34
N GLN A 113 -2.53 11.03 -11.89
CA GLN A 113 -3.70 10.19 -11.58
C GLN A 113 -3.64 9.68 -10.13
N GLU A 114 -2.45 9.30 -9.68
CA GLU A 114 -2.21 8.75 -8.37
C GLU A 114 -2.55 9.71 -7.21
N LYS A 115 -2.39 11.00 -7.40
CA LYS A 115 -2.74 12.03 -6.40
C LYS A 115 -4.18 11.98 -5.91
N ALA A 116 -5.08 11.52 -6.76
CA ALA A 116 -6.51 11.46 -6.44
C ALA A 116 -6.93 10.12 -5.81
N VAL A 117 -6.08 9.10 -5.90
CA VAL A 117 -6.40 7.71 -5.54
C VAL A 117 -5.65 7.24 -4.29
N SER A 118 -4.42 7.68 -4.10
CA SER A 118 -3.57 7.22 -2.99
C SER A 118 -2.88 8.36 -2.25
N ARG A 119 -2.33 8.02 -1.09
CA ARG A 119 -1.55 8.94 -0.25
C ARG A 119 -0.05 8.83 -0.45
N ILE A 120 0.42 8.29 -1.57
CA ILE A 120 1.87 8.17 -1.85
C ILE A 120 2.58 9.52 -1.68
N ARG A 121 1.95 10.61 -2.10
CA ARG A 121 2.52 11.94 -1.97
C ARG A 121 2.59 12.43 -0.52
N GLU A 122 1.61 12.07 0.30
CA GLU A 122 1.56 12.42 1.73
C GLU A 122 2.54 11.56 2.53
N ALA A 123 2.79 10.34 2.09
CA ALA A 123 3.76 9.42 2.68
C ALA A 123 5.21 9.81 2.37
N GLN A 124 5.46 10.75 1.44
CA GLN A 124 6.81 11.18 1.12
C GLN A 124 7.41 12.02 2.27
N VAL A 125 8.44 11.46 2.90
CA VAL A 125 9.12 12.08 4.04
C VAL A 125 10.28 12.95 3.59
N GLU A 126 11.01 12.49 2.56
CA GLU A 126 12.20 13.18 2.05
C GLU A 126 12.25 13.17 0.51
N GLY A 127 12.95 14.16 -0.05
CA GLY A 127 13.25 14.23 -1.47
C GLY A 127 12.19 14.90 -2.32
N SER A 128 12.11 14.51 -3.57
CA SER A 128 11.23 15.07 -4.61
C SER A 128 10.37 13.98 -5.25
N PRO A 129 9.18 14.32 -5.75
CA PRO A 129 8.37 13.39 -6.51
C PRO A 129 9.12 12.93 -7.79
N ILE A 130 8.65 11.84 -8.40
CA ILE A 130 9.22 11.36 -9.68
C ILE A 130 9.03 12.47 -10.72
N THR A 131 10.10 12.89 -11.36
CA THR A 131 10.07 13.90 -12.41
C THR A 131 10.69 13.40 -13.70
N LYS A 132 11.42 12.30 -13.64
CA LYS A 132 12.12 11.69 -14.77
C LYS A 132 11.91 10.18 -14.75
N GLY A 133 11.84 9.55 -15.91
CA GLY A 133 11.71 8.10 -16.03
C GLY A 133 12.86 7.27 -15.42
N SER A 134 13.86 7.92 -14.84
CA SER A 134 14.95 7.28 -14.07
C SER A 134 14.87 7.55 -12.57
N ASP A 135 13.83 8.23 -12.10
CA ASP A 135 13.62 8.52 -10.69
C ASP A 135 12.93 7.32 -10.02
N LEU A 136 13.30 7.07 -8.77
CA LEU A 136 12.80 5.96 -7.97
C LEU A 136 12.43 6.48 -6.59
N LEU A 137 11.23 6.14 -6.13
CA LEU A 137 10.83 6.33 -4.74
C LEU A 137 10.92 4.98 -4.02
N LEU A 138 11.45 5.00 -2.81
CA LEU A 138 11.63 3.81 -1.96
C LEU A 138 10.92 4.00 -0.63
N GLY A 139 10.43 2.91 -0.06
CA GLY A 139 10.06 2.89 1.35
C GLY A 139 11.28 3.11 2.25
N ASP A 140 11.09 3.76 3.39
CA ASP A 140 12.14 4.11 4.35
C ASP A 140 12.93 2.89 4.82
N SER A 141 12.23 1.85 5.29
CA SER A 141 12.85 0.58 5.68
C SER A 141 13.63 -0.11 4.55
N LEU A 142 13.17 0.03 3.30
CA LEU A 142 13.85 -0.52 2.13
C LEU A 142 15.13 0.27 1.82
N ALA A 143 15.08 1.60 1.94
CA ALA A 143 16.25 2.46 1.75
C ALA A 143 17.34 2.15 2.80
N GLU A 144 16.96 1.94 4.06
CA GLU A 144 17.87 1.49 5.11
C GLU A 144 18.50 0.13 4.80
N LYS A 145 17.71 -0.86 4.36
CA LYS A 145 18.22 -2.21 4.02
C LYS A 145 19.15 -2.22 2.82
N LEU A 146 18.94 -1.32 1.87
CA LEU A 146 19.81 -1.15 0.71
C LEU A 146 21.00 -0.24 0.99
N GLU A 147 21.06 0.38 2.18
CA GLU A 147 22.08 1.36 2.58
C GLU A 147 22.21 2.51 1.57
N VAL A 148 21.06 3.08 1.16
CA VAL A 148 21.00 4.15 0.17
C VAL A 148 20.24 5.37 0.68
N GLY A 149 20.65 6.54 0.21
CA GLY A 149 20.01 7.81 0.44
C GLY A 149 19.61 8.52 -0.84
N LEU A 150 19.09 9.75 -0.69
CA LEU A 150 18.69 10.58 -1.82
C LEU A 150 19.85 10.81 -2.80
N GLY A 151 19.56 10.60 -4.08
CA GLY A 151 20.53 10.79 -5.15
C GLY A 151 21.40 9.58 -5.48
N ASP A 152 21.36 8.53 -4.65
CA ASP A 152 22.11 7.30 -4.90
C ASP A 152 21.56 6.53 -6.09
N ARG A 153 22.42 5.70 -6.68
CA ARG A 153 22.09 4.89 -7.84
C ARG A 153 21.76 3.47 -7.45
N ILE A 154 20.68 2.97 -8.02
CA ILE A 154 20.19 1.60 -7.80
C ILE A 154 19.96 0.93 -9.14
N VAL A 155 20.36 -0.32 -9.26
CA VAL A 155 20.07 -1.17 -10.41
C VAL A 155 18.77 -1.95 -10.13
N LEU A 156 17.78 -1.74 -10.97
CA LEU A 156 16.55 -2.53 -10.98
C LEU A 156 16.71 -3.66 -12.00
N THR A 157 16.42 -4.88 -11.57
CA THR A 157 16.38 -6.07 -12.42
C THR A 157 15.00 -6.68 -12.36
N THR A 158 14.35 -6.86 -13.49
CA THR A 158 13.06 -7.52 -13.62
C THR A 158 13.02 -8.42 -14.85
N SER A 159 12.03 -9.30 -14.97
CA SER A 159 11.81 -10.12 -16.16
C SER A 159 11.00 -9.35 -17.21
N SER A 160 11.42 -9.48 -18.48
CA SER A 160 10.61 -8.98 -19.60
C SER A 160 9.38 -9.84 -19.82
N VAL A 161 8.28 -9.21 -20.23
CA VAL A 161 7.02 -9.90 -20.60
C VAL A 161 7.20 -10.73 -21.87
N GLU A 162 8.00 -10.26 -22.83
CA GLU A 162 8.09 -10.85 -24.17
C GLU A 162 9.12 -11.96 -24.35
N GLY A 163 9.99 -12.25 -23.40
CA GLY A 163 11.08 -13.17 -23.68
C GLY A 163 11.70 -13.91 -22.50
N ASN A 164 11.15 -13.79 -21.31
CA ASN A 164 11.79 -14.32 -20.10
C ASN A 164 13.26 -13.86 -19.92
N GLU A 165 13.61 -12.75 -20.55
CA GLU A 165 14.93 -12.12 -20.44
C GLU A 165 14.94 -11.17 -19.22
N LEU A 166 16.07 -11.15 -18.54
CA LEU A 166 16.27 -10.20 -17.44
C LEU A 166 16.64 -8.85 -18.02
N VAL A 167 15.82 -7.84 -17.68
CA VAL A 167 16.07 -6.44 -18.02
C VAL A 167 16.63 -5.73 -16.81
N GLN A 168 17.71 -5.00 -17.02
CA GLN A 168 18.34 -4.16 -16.01
C GLN A 168 18.26 -2.70 -16.40
N ARG A 169 17.86 -1.87 -15.45
CA ARG A 169 17.81 -0.41 -15.60
C ARG A 169 18.42 0.26 -14.39
N LEU A 170 19.12 1.36 -14.65
CA LEU A 170 19.71 2.19 -13.59
C LEU A 170 18.71 3.29 -13.21
N PHE A 171 18.40 3.36 -11.93
CA PHE A 171 17.55 4.39 -11.34
C PHE A 171 18.33 5.24 -10.33
N ARG A 172 17.74 6.36 -9.97
CA ARG A 172 18.23 7.25 -8.93
C ARG A 172 17.16 7.44 -7.87
N VAL A 173 17.52 7.30 -6.61
CA VAL A 173 16.61 7.57 -5.48
C VAL A 173 16.27 9.05 -5.48
N SER A 174 15.02 9.39 -5.78
CA SER A 174 14.51 10.76 -5.81
C SER A 174 13.77 11.11 -4.52
N GLY A 175 13.21 10.12 -3.83
CA GLY A 175 12.53 10.34 -2.56
C GLY A 175 12.37 9.07 -1.75
N VAL A 176 12.08 9.27 -0.47
CA VAL A 176 11.82 8.23 0.51
C VAL A 176 10.40 8.39 1.04
N LEU A 177 9.69 7.28 1.14
CA LEU A 177 8.29 7.18 1.56
C LEU A 177 8.21 6.47 2.92
N ASN A 178 7.27 6.90 3.75
CA ASN A 178 6.93 6.21 5.00
C ASN A 178 5.42 6.05 5.09
N PHE A 179 4.93 4.83 4.93
CA PHE A 179 3.52 4.49 5.05
C PHE A 179 3.13 4.12 6.50
N GLY A 180 4.09 4.05 7.40
CA GLY A 180 3.93 3.72 8.81
C GLY A 180 4.22 2.25 9.15
N PRO A 181 3.53 1.24 8.59
CA PRO A 181 3.88 -0.14 8.81
C PRO A 181 5.17 -0.52 8.06
N SER A 182 6.22 -0.92 8.80
CA SER A 182 7.53 -1.29 8.22
C SER A 182 7.46 -2.42 7.20
N GLU A 183 6.49 -3.33 7.33
CA GLU A 183 6.27 -4.43 6.40
C GLU A 183 5.89 -3.96 4.99
N LEU A 184 5.23 -2.81 4.87
CA LEU A 184 4.93 -2.18 3.58
C LEU A 184 6.16 -1.47 3.04
N ASP A 185 6.82 -0.68 3.88
CA ASP A 185 7.99 0.11 3.51
C ASP A 185 9.20 -0.75 3.11
N ASP A 186 9.23 -2.01 3.57
CA ASP A 186 10.29 -2.98 3.28
C ASP A 186 10.36 -3.46 1.84
N ARG A 187 9.25 -3.38 1.09
CA ARG A 187 9.10 -4.07 -0.20
C ARG A 187 8.53 -3.22 -1.32
N LEU A 188 8.20 -1.97 -1.05
CA LEU A 188 7.56 -1.10 -2.03
C LEU A 188 8.57 -0.15 -2.65
N ALA A 189 8.53 -0.08 -3.97
CA ALA A 189 9.25 0.93 -4.73
C ALA A 189 8.39 1.41 -5.91
N PHE A 190 8.52 2.68 -6.25
CA PHE A 190 7.68 3.34 -7.25
C PHE A 190 8.55 3.99 -8.32
N ILE A 191 8.13 3.82 -9.56
CA ILE A 191 8.74 4.41 -10.74
C ILE A 191 7.66 5.07 -11.59
N ASP A 192 8.09 5.88 -12.57
CA ASP A 192 7.20 6.41 -13.59
C ASP A 192 6.65 5.30 -14.47
N LEU A 193 5.37 5.40 -14.84
CA LEU A 193 4.70 4.45 -15.73
C LEU A 193 5.19 4.58 -17.20
N GLU A 194 5.75 5.74 -17.59
CA GLU A 194 6.27 6.02 -18.94
C GLU A 194 7.65 5.44 -19.24
#